data_20d5fd129e846415d3e6e14e7f24dffe
#
_entry.id   20d5fd129e846415d3e6e14e7f24dffe
#
_cell.length_a   1.000
_cell.length_b   1.000
_cell.length_c   1.000
_cell.angle_alpha   90.00
_cell.angle_beta   90.00
_cell.angle_gamma   90.00
#
_symmetry.space_group_name_H-M   'P 1'
#
loop_
_entity.id
_entity.type
_entity.pdbx_description
1 polymer ?
#
loop_
_entity_poly.entity_id
_entity_poly.type
_entity_poly.pdbx_seq_one_letter_code
_entity_poly.pdbx_strand_id
1 'polypeptide(L)'
;MNVHDGVFLIIYLAYLSDKQAKQLENVIVKENDVLLNITGASVARSCIVPKTVIPARVNQHVSIIRCIPKYLNPEFLNKLFLHHRYKNLLLSLGEAGGATRQAITKSQLEKLQIILPPLTLQNEFADFVQQVDKSKLAVQKSLEKLEIIKKSLMQQYFG
;
A
#
# COMPACT_ATOMS: atom_id res chain seq x y z
N MET A 1 9.64 -3.27 7.92
CA MET A 1 8.72 -3.70 6.86
C MET A 1 8.24 -2.48 6.10
N ASN A 2 8.19 -2.54 4.77
CA ASN A 2 8.03 -1.36 3.90
C ASN A 2 6.58 -1.13 3.44
N VAL A 3 5.74 -2.17 3.43
CA VAL A 3 4.32 -2.07 3.09
C VAL A 3 3.51 -1.64 4.32
N HIS A 4 2.91 -0.46 4.25
CA HIS A 4 2.00 0.12 5.23
C HIS A 4 0.66 0.42 4.56
N ASP A 5 -0.34 0.77 5.36
CA ASP A 5 -1.66 1.09 4.82
C ASP A 5 -1.61 2.32 3.91
N GLY A 6 -1.73 2.09 2.61
CA GLY A 6 -1.70 3.12 1.56
C GLY A 6 -0.33 3.70 1.24
N VAL A 7 0.74 3.30 1.95
CA VAL A 7 2.06 3.91 1.81
C VAL A 7 3.15 2.86 1.72
N PHE A 8 4.06 3.00 0.76
CA PHE A 8 5.31 2.26 0.70
C PHE A 8 6.43 3.08 1.33
N LEU A 9 7.05 2.57 2.40
CA LEU A 9 8.16 3.25 3.05
C LEU A 9 9.48 2.85 2.41
N ILE A 10 10.24 3.83 1.88
CA ILE A 10 11.54 3.65 1.22
C ILE A 10 12.71 3.66 2.23
N ILE A 11 12.46 3.22 3.46
CA ILE A 11 13.47 3.17 4.51
C ILE A 11 13.88 1.71 4.78
N TYR A 12 15.16 1.49 5.06
CA TYR A 12 15.69 0.16 5.39
C TYR A 12 15.37 -0.91 4.33
N LEU A 13 15.46 -0.54 3.04
CA LEU A 13 15.36 -1.51 1.95
C LEU A 13 16.57 -2.44 1.99
N ALA A 14 16.32 -3.74 1.84
CA ALA A 14 17.39 -4.71 1.61
C ALA A 14 17.80 -4.68 0.14
N TYR A 15 19.09 -4.69 -0.10
CA TYR A 15 19.65 -4.78 -1.45
C TYR A 15 20.03 -6.22 -1.77
N LEU A 16 19.80 -6.62 -3.01
CA LEU A 16 20.12 -7.94 -3.52
C LEU A 16 21.30 -7.85 -4.47
N SER A 17 22.19 -8.85 -4.44
CA SER A 17 23.16 -9.04 -5.52
C SER A 17 22.46 -9.50 -6.81
N ASP A 18 23.10 -9.33 -7.96
CA ASP A 18 22.57 -9.77 -9.25
C ASP A 18 22.26 -11.28 -9.27
N LYS A 19 23.07 -12.09 -8.59
CA LYS A 19 22.86 -13.54 -8.45
C LYS A 19 21.57 -13.84 -7.67
N GLN A 20 21.33 -13.17 -6.55
CA GLN A 20 20.11 -13.29 -5.76
C GLN A 20 18.90 -12.76 -6.51
N ALA A 21 19.06 -11.66 -7.24
CA ALA A 21 18.02 -11.07 -8.04
C ALA A 21 17.52 -12.02 -9.15
N LYS A 22 18.44 -12.76 -9.82
CA LYS A 22 18.08 -13.78 -10.80
C LYS A 22 17.31 -14.97 -10.20
N GLN A 23 17.63 -15.36 -8.98
CA GLN A 23 16.91 -16.44 -8.28
C GLN A 23 15.48 -16.07 -7.88
N LEU A 24 15.17 -14.78 -7.82
CA LEU A 24 13.89 -14.23 -7.38
C LEU A 24 13.09 -13.60 -8.55
N GLU A 25 13.25 -14.11 -9.75
CA GLU A 25 12.53 -13.62 -10.94
C GLU A 25 11.02 -13.80 -10.86
N ASN A 26 10.57 -14.85 -10.18
CA ASN A 26 9.16 -15.15 -9.98
C ASN A 26 8.42 -14.16 -9.06
N VAL A 27 9.15 -13.34 -8.31
CA VAL A 27 8.60 -12.34 -7.37
C VAL A 27 9.01 -10.91 -7.72
N ILE A 28 9.29 -10.66 -9.01
CA ILE A 28 9.56 -9.32 -9.52
C ILE A 28 8.31 -8.47 -9.43
N VAL A 29 8.48 -7.31 -8.81
CA VAL A 29 7.45 -6.29 -8.69
C VAL A 29 7.45 -5.40 -9.94
N LYS A 30 6.27 -5.08 -10.44
CA LYS A 30 6.05 -4.18 -11.58
C LYS A 30 5.31 -2.93 -11.12
N GLU A 31 5.37 -1.91 -11.94
CA GLU A 31 4.58 -0.70 -11.74
C GLU A 31 3.09 -1.05 -11.61
N ASN A 32 2.39 -0.37 -10.72
CA ASN A 32 0.98 -0.57 -10.41
C ASN A 32 0.63 -1.94 -9.76
N ASP A 33 1.62 -2.75 -9.37
CA ASP A 33 1.34 -3.89 -8.52
C ASP A 33 0.85 -3.41 -7.13
N VAL A 34 -0.20 -4.06 -6.65
CA VAL A 34 -0.67 -3.88 -5.27
C VAL A 34 0.02 -4.92 -4.40
N LEU A 35 0.76 -4.45 -3.40
CA LEU A 35 1.41 -5.30 -2.40
C LEU A 35 0.50 -5.48 -1.20
N LEU A 36 0.35 -6.72 -0.76
CA LEU A 36 -0.43 -7.08 0.42
C LEU A 36 0.42 -7.90 1.39
N ASN A 37 0.55 -7.45 2.62
CA ASN A 37 1.18 -8.25 3.67
C ASN A 37 0.25 -9.40 4.06
N ILE A 38 0.77 -10.62 3.97
CA ILE A 38 0.00 -11.84 4.16
C ILE A 38 0.36 -12.60 5.43
N THR A 39 1.35 -12.15 6.22
CA THR A 39 1.78 -12.85 7.44
C THR A 39 2.14 -11.89 8.58
N GLY A 40 1.92 -12.38 9.81
CA GLY A 40 2.35 -11.73 11.06
C GLY A 40 1.56 -10.47 11.43
N ALA A 41 2.07 -9.68 12.34
CA ALA A 41 1.41 -8.49 12.91
C ALA A 41 1.09 -7.38 11.89
N SER A 42 1.57 -7.49 10.66
CA SER A 42 1.31 -6.55 9.58
C SER A 42 0.35 -7.09 8.51
N VAL A 43 -0.28 -8.24 8.77
CA VAL A 43 -1.30 -8.83 7.89
C VAL A 43 -2.34 -7.79 7.49
N ALA A 44 -2.80 -7.90 6.25
CA ALA A 44 -3.79 -7.02 5.63
C ALA A 44 -3.34 -5.56 5.42
N ARG A 45 -2.08 -5.18 5.62
CA ARG A 45 -1.57 -3.89 5.14
C ARG A 45 -1.32 -3.96 3.64
N SER A 46 -1.74 -2.94 2.92
CA SER A 46 -1.57 -2.89 1.46
C SER A 46 -1.15 -1.51 0.97
N CYS A 47 -0.38 -1.50 -0.12
CA CYS A 47 -0.01 -0.27 -0.83
C CYS A 47 0.29 -0.58 -2.30
N ILE A 48 0.32 0.46 -3.13
CA ILE A 48 0.79 0.37 -4.51
C ILE A 48 2.31 0.59 -4.54
N VAL A 49 2.97 -0.11 -5.44
CA VAL A 49 4.42 0.03 -5.63
C VAL A 49 4.75 1.37 -6.28
N PRO A 50 5.62 2.20 -5.65
CA PRO A 50 6.13 3.40 -6.29
C PRO A 50 7.09 3.05 -7.43
N LYS A 51 7.05 3.79 -8.53
CA LYS A 51 8.01 3.63 -9.64
C LYS A 51 9.47 3.72 -9.20
N THR A 52 9.74 4.53 -8.20
CA THR A 52 11.10 4.82 -7.70
C THR A 52 11.81 3.63 -7.06
N VAL A 53 11.07 2.55 -6.72
CA VAL A 53 11.66 1.35 -6.10
C VAL A 53 11.85 0.20 -7.09
N ILE A 54 11.46 0.38 -8.36
CA ILE A 54 11.61 -0.65 -9.39
C ILE A 54 13.02 -0.53 -10.01
N PRO A 55 13.70 -1.65 -10.21
CA PRO A 55 13.29 -3.05 -10.04
C PRO A 55 13.35 -3.51 -8.57
N ALA A 56 12.29 -4.13 -8.11
CA ALA A 56 12.18 -4.66 -6.75
C ALA A 56 11.67 -6.11 -6.73
N ARG A 57 11.80 -6.74 -5.59
CA ARG A 57 11.29 -8.07 -5.31
C ARG A 57 10.67 -8.12 -3.92
N VAL A 58 9.70 -8.99 -3.72
CA VAL A 58 9.09 -9.21 -2.42
C VAL A 58 9.62 -10.48 -1.77
N ASN A 59 9.51 -10.54 -0.45
CA ASN A 59 9.77 -11.75 0.32
C ASN A 59 8.47 -12.55 0.52
N GLN A 60 8.57 -13.69 1.19
CA GLN A 60 7.45 -14.61 1.46
C GLN A 60 6.32 -14.03 2.33
N HIS A 61 6.50 -12.84 2.88
CA HIS A 61 5.50 -12.17 3.74
C HIS A 61 4.59 -11.21 2.96
N VAL A 62 4.88 -11.00 1.67
CA VAL A 62 4.16 -10.05 0.83
C VAL A 62 3.65 -10.75 -0.42
N SER A 63 2.37 -10.63 -0.69
CA SER A 63 1.74 -11.05 -1.95
C SER A 63 1.73 -9.89 -2.96
N ILE A 64 2.06 -10.20 -4.21
CA ILE A 64 1.91 -9.29 -5.35
C ILE A 64 0.55 -9.56 -5.98
N ILE A 65 -0.29 -8.53 -6.01
CA ILE A 65 -1.58 -8.59 -6.70
C ILE A 65 -1.47 -7.69 -7.92
N ARG A 66 -1.43 -8.32 -9.08
CA ARG A 66 -1.32 -7.64 -10.38
C ARG A 66 -2.68 -7.52 -11.01
N CYS A 67 -3.18 -6.29 -11.03
CA CYS A 67 -4.46 -5.99 -11.65
C CYS A 67 -4.39 -6.21 -13.17
N ILE A 68 -5.50 -6.70 -13.74
CA ILE A 68 -5.69 -6.74 -15.20
C ILE A 68 -6.27 -5.38 -15.59
N PRO A 69 -5.54 -4.51 -16.34
CA PRO A 69 -5.92 -3.11 -16.54
C PRO A 69 -7.29 -2.91 -17.22
N LYS A 70 -7.75 -3.92 -17.99
CA LYS A 70 -9.06 -3.92 -18.65
C LYS A 70 -10.23 -4.00 -17.67
N TYR A 71 -10.00 -4.53 -16.46
CA TYR A 71 -11.09 -4.85 -15.52
C TYR A 71 -10.93 -4.16 -14.16
N LEU A 72 -9.69 -3.93 -13.71
CA LEU A 72 -9.43 -3.50 -12.34
C LEU A 72 -8.36 -2.42 -12.27
N ASN A 73 -8.71 -1.28 -11.70
CA ASN A 73 -7.80 -0.19 -11.40
C ASN A 73 -7.05 -0.49 -10.08
N PRO A 74 -5.70 -0.41 -10.04
CA PRO A 74 -4.90 -0.72 -8.84
C PRO A 74 -5.16 0.25 -7.68
N GLU A 75 -5.42 1.54 -7.94
CA GLU A 75 -5.79 2.49 -6.88
C GLU A 75 -7.12 2.13 -6.25
N PHE A 76 -8.12 1.78 -7.08
CA PHE A 76 -9.41 1.31 -6.59
C PHE A 76 -9.23 0.07 -5.71
N LEU A 77 -8.48 -0.94 -6.16
CA LEU A 77 -8.23 -2.16 -5.38
C LEU A 77 -7.53 -1.87 -4.06
N ASN A 78 -6.48 -1.04 -4.08
CA ASN A 78 -5.76 -0.68 -2.86
C ASN A 78 -6.67 0.03 -1.86
N LYS A 79 -7.46 1.01 -2.29
CA LYS A 79 -8.42 1.70 -1.41
C LYS A 79 -9.53 0.77 -0.91
N LEU A 80 -9.94 -0.19 -1.72
CA LEU A 80 -10.89 -1.24 -1.31
C LEU A 80 -10.32 -2.07 -0.14
N PHE A 81 -9.05 -2.49 -0.22
CA PHE A 81 -8.40 -3.24 0.85
C PHE A 81 -8.21 -2.41 2.12
N LEU A 82 -8.04 -1.10 1.99
CA LEU A 82 -7.93 -0.19 3.13
C LEU A 82 -9.29 0.14 3.76
N HIS A 83 -10.40 -0.08 3.06
CA HIS A 83 -11.73 0.13 3.60
C HIS A 83 -12.02 -0.87 4.73
N HIS A 84 -12.59 -0.41 5.85
CA HIS A 84 -12.76 -1.19 7.08
C HIS A 84 -13.38 -2.58 6.88
N ARG A 85 -14.40 -2.72 6.01
CA ARG A 85 -15.04 -4.02 5.73
C ARG A 85 -14.07 -5.03 5.12
N TYR A 86 -13.31 -4.64 4.09
CA TYR A 86 -12.34 -5.52 3.45
C TYR A 86 -11.10 -5.73 4.32
N LYS A 87 -10.69 -4.70 5.05
CA LYS A 87 -9.61 -4.83 6.05
C LYS A 87 -9.94 -5.89 7.09
N ASN A 88 -11.14 -5.84 7.66
CA ASN A 88 -11.60 -6.82 8.65
C ASN A 88 -11.75 -8.22 8.02
N LEU A 89 -12.23 -8.31 6.78
CA LEU A 89 -12.30 -9.59 6.06
C LEU A 89 -10.90 -10.19 5.85
N LEU A 90 -9.92 -9.41 5.42
CA LEU A 90 -8.54 -9.87 5.25
C LEU A 90 -7.91 -10.29 6.59
N LEU A 91 -8.19 -9.57 7.67
CA LEU A 91 -7.73 -9.94 9.01
C LEU A 91 -8.34 -11.27 9.46
N SER A 92 -9.65 -11.45 9.30
CA SER A 92 -10.33 -12.72 9.65
C SER A 92 -9.84 -13.91 8.82
N LEU A 93 -9.51 -13.70 7.54
CA LEU A 93 -8.87 -14.73 6.71
C LEU A 93 -7.49 -15.12 7.26
N GLY A 94 -6.73 -14.16 7.77
CA GLY A 94 -5.44 -14.41 8.40
C GLY A 94 -5.54 -15.18 9.70
N GLU A 95 -6.62 -15.04 10.45
CA GLU A 95 -6.88 -15.71 11.72
C GLU A 95 -7.44 -17.14 11.56
N ALA A 96 -8.17 -17.39 10.47
CA ALA A 96 -8.88 -18.64 10.22
C ALA A 96 -7.99 -19.90 10.11
N GLY A 97 -6.68 -19.72 9.97
CA GLY A 97 -5.72 -20.83 9.83
C GLY A 97 -5.36 -21.56 11.13
N GLY A 98 -5.83 -21.15 12.30
CA GLY A 98 -5.54 -21.77 13.60
C GLY A 98 -4.05 -21.78 13.98
N ALA A 99 -3.19 -21.13 13.20
CA ALA A 99 -1.76 -21.08 13.44
C ALA A 99 -1.39 -20.03 14.50
N THR A 100 -0.29 -20.25 15.20
CA THR A 100 0.28 -19.32 16.20
C THR A 100 0.59 -17.92 15.60
N ARG A 101 0.62 -17.79 14.27
CA ARG A 101 0.83 -16.55 13.54
C ARG A 101 -0.24 -16.39 12.46
N GLN A 102 -0.83 -15.22 12.41
CA GLN A 102 -1.77 -14.84 11.34
C GLN A 102 -1.11 -15.00 9.96
N ALA A 103 -1.80 -15.69 9.05
CA ALA A 103 -1.33 -15.87 7.67
C ALA A 103 -2.50 -16.04 6.70
N ILE A 104 -2.49 -15.27 5.62
CA ILE A 104 -3.42 -15.41 4.49
C ILE A 104 -2.76 -16.26 3.43
N THR A 105 -3.42 -17.33 3.02
CA THR A 105 -2.92 -18.23 1.98
C THR A 105 -3.25 -17.70 0.58
N LYS A 106 -2.49 -18.15 -0.43
CA LYS A 106 -2.78 -17.85 -1.83
C LYS A 106 -4.19 -18.28 -2.23
N SER A 107 -4.63 -19.46 -1.83
CA SER A 107 -5.98 -19.97 -2.13
C SER A 107 -7.09 -19.11 -1.52
N GLN A 108 -6.89 -18.53 -0.33
CA GLN A 108 -7.85 -17.59 0.25
C GLN A 108 -7.93 -16.29 -0.53
N LEU A 109 -6.78 -15.76 -1.00
CA LEU A 109 -6.76 -14.55 -1.84
C LEU A 109 -7.41 -14.80 -3.21
N GLU A 110 -7.17 -15.95 -3.83
CA GLU A 110 -7.77 -16.30 -5.13
C GLU A 110 -9.29 -16.46 -5.05
N LYS A 111 -9.82 -16.83 -3.89
CA LYS A 111 -11.27 -16.97 -3.64
C LYS A 111 -11.91 -15.69 -3.09
N LEU A 112 -11.11 -14.66 -2.80
CA LEU A 112 -11.64 -13.41 -2.25
C LEU A 112 -12.54 -12.73 -3.26
N GLN A 113 -13.82 -12.58 -2.91
CA GLN A 113 -14.76 -11.85 -3.73
C GLN A 113 -14.63 -10.35 -3.46
N ILE A 114 -14.47 -9.59 -4.54
CA ILE A 114 -14.42 -8.13 -4.48
C ILE A 114 -15.56 -7.52 -5.28
N ILE A 115 -16.02 -6.34 -4.86
CA ILE A 115 -16.91 -5.54 -5.69
C ILE A 115 -16.10 -5.08 -6.92
N LEU A 116 -16.72 -5.14 -8.08
CA LEU A 116 -16.10 -4.77 -9.35
C LEU A 116 -17.04 -3.86 -10.16
N PRO A 117 -17.14 -2.57 -9.81
CA PRO A 117 -17.94 -1.62 -10.59
C PRO A 117 -17.32 -1.44 -11.99
N PRO A 118 -18.05 -0.84 -12.95
CA PRO A 118 -17.49 -0.49 -14.25
C PRO A 118 -16.17 0.25 -14.13
N LEU A 119 -15.23 -0.04 -15.03
CA LEU A 119 -13.85 0.52 -14.96
C LEU A 119 -13.85 2.06 -14.98
N THR A 120 -14.82 2.66 -15.66
CA THR A 120 -15.01 4.13 -15.69
C THR A 120 -15.20 4.67 -14.27
N LEU A 121 -16.09 4.07 -13.48
CA LEU A 121 -16.33 4.49 -12.10
C LEU A 121 -15.11 4.24 -11.19
N GLN A 122 -14.36 3.15 -11.43
CA GLN A 122 -13.12 2.90 -10.70
C GLN A 122 -12.08 3.97 -10.98
N ASN A 123 -11.96 4.41 -12.24
CA ASN A 123 -11.02 5.46 -12.65
C ASN A 123 -11.43 6.82 -12.07
N GLU A 124 -12.70 7.19 -12.16
CA GLU A 124 -13.22 8.43 -11.55
C GLU A 124 -12.95 8.48 -10.04
N PHE A 125 -13.18 7.36 -9.35
CA PHE A 125 -12.85 7.24 -7.93
C PHE A 125 -11.35 7.39 -7.68
N ALA A 126 -10.49 6.75 -8.48
CA ALA A 126 -9.05 6.84 -8.35
C ALA A 126 -8.54 8.28 -8.56
N ASP A 127 -9.06 8.98 -9.57
CA ASP A 127 -8.74 10.38 -9.85
C ASP A 127 -9.18 11.30 -8.70
N PHE A 128 -10.38 11.09 -8.17
CA PHE A 128 -10.85 11.83 -7.00
C PHE A 128 -9.95 11.61 -5.78
N VAL A 129 -9.57 10.38 -5.49
CA VAL A 129 -8.67 10.05 -4.38
C VAL A 129 -7.32 10.75 -4.56
N GLN A 130 -6.73 10.73 -5.76
CA GLN A 130 -5.48 11.41 -6.05
C GLN A 130 -5.58 12.93 -5.83
N GLN A 131 -6.69 13.55 -6.21
CA GLN A 131 -6.92 14.98 -5.97
C GLN A 131 -7.01 15.28 -4.46
N VAL A 132 -7.71 14.46 -3.70
CA VAL A 132 -7.81 14.58 -2.24
C VAL A 132 -6.42 14.44 -1.59
N ASP A 133 -5.63 13.44 -1.99
CA ASP A 133 -4.30 13.21 -1.43
C ASP A 133 -3.33 14.37 -1.77
N LYS A 134 -3.39 14.93 -2.99
CA LYS A 134 -2.66 16.16 -3.36
C LYS A 134 -3.07 17.36 -2.50
N SER A 135 -4.36 17.55 -2.29
CA SER A 135 -4.89 18.65 -1.47
C SER A 135 -4.46 18.52 0.00
N LYS A 136 -4.52 17.31 0.56
CA LYS A 136 -4.02 17.04 1.91
C LYS A 136 -2.54 17.41 2.06
N LEU A 137 -1.71 17.02 1.09
CA LEU A 137 -0.29 17.35 1.12
C LEU A 137 -0.04 18.87 1.05
N ALA A 138 -0.81 19.59 0.23
CA ALA A 138 -0.70 21.04 0.14
C ALA A 138 -1.09 21.74 1.44
N VAL A 139 -2.18 21.30 2.07
CA VAL A 139 -2.63 21.82 3.37
C VAL A 139 -1.60 21.52 4.46
N GLN A 140 -1.06 20.30 4.50
CA GLN A 140 -0.03 19.92 5.47
C GLN A 140 1.22 20.82 5.36
N LYS A 141 1.71 21.07 4.14
CA LYS A 141 2.84 21.98 3.90
C LYS A 141 2.55 23.42 4.34
N SER A 142 1.30 23.88 4.14
CA SER A 142 0.89 25.21 4.57
C SER A 142 0.86 25.30 6.09
N LEU A 143 0.36 24.27 6.77
CA LEU A 143 0.34 24.19 8.23
C LEU A 143 1.76 24.23 8.82
N GLU A 144 2.69 23.45 8.27
CA GLU A 144 4.09 23.45 8.70
C GLU A 144 4.74 24.84 8.56
N LYS A 145 4.46 25.55 7.46
CA LYS A 145 4.94 26.94 7.29
C LYS A 145 4.36 27.88 8.33
N LEU A 146 3.07 27.77 8.64
CA LEU A 146 2.43 28.58 9.67
C LEU A 146 3.00 28.31 11.06
N GLU A 147 3.30 27.06 11.37
CA GLU A 147 3.95 26.70 12.64
C GLU A 147 5.35 27.30 12.75
N ILE A 148 6.14 27.32 11.67
CA ILE A 148 7.46 27.97 11.64
C ILE A 148 7.33 29.48 11.88
N ILE A 149 6.39 30.15 11.21
CA ILE A 149 6.13 31.59 11.40
C ILE A 149 5.71 31.87 12.83
N LYS A 150 4.78 31.08 13.37
CA LYS A 150 4.34 31.19 14.76
C LYS A 150 5.53 31.10 15.74
N LYS A 151 6.38 30.08 15.57
CA LYS A 151 7.58 29.91 16.42
C LYS A 151 8.52 31.12 16.34
N SER A 152 8.76 31.63 15.12
CA SER A 152 9.60 32.82 14.92
C SER A 152 9.03 34.06 15.63
N LEU A 153 7.73 34.31 15.50
CA LEU A 153 7.06 35.41 16.18
C LEU A 153 7.10 35.25 17.71
N MET A 154 6.83 34.05 18.21
CA MET A 154 6.92 33.77 19.65
C MET A 154 8.32 34.08 20.21
N GLN A 155 9.37 33.69 19.46
CA GLN A 155 10.76 33.98 19.85
C GLN A 155 11.06 35.48 19.78
N GLN A 156 10.51 36.20 18.81
CA GLN A 156 10.71 37.64 18.65
C GLN A 156 10.04 38.47 19.77
N TYR A 157 8.86 38.06 20.23
CA TYR A 157 8.08 38.83 21.16
C TYR A 157 8.18 38.38 22.65
N PHE A 158 8.62 37.14 22.88
CA PHE A 158 8.65 36.56 24.21
C PHE A 158 9.99 35.89 24.58
N GLY A 159 10.91 35.77 23.64
CA GLY A 159 12.29 35.27 23.86
C GLY A 159 13.21 36.42 24.03
#